data_b3181167b415d56f980b3d2811efd7a2
#
_entry.id   b3181167b415d56f980b3d2811efd7a2
#
_cell.length_a   1.000
_cell.length_b   1.000
_cell.length_c   1.000
_cell.angle_alpha   90.00
_cell.angle_beta   90.00
_cell.angle_gamma   90.00
#
_symmetry.space_group_name_H-M   'P 1'
#
loop_
_entity.id
_entity.type
_entity.pdbx_description
1 polymer ?
#
loop_
_entity_poly.entity_id
_entity_poly.type
_entity_poly.pdbx_seq_one_letter_code
_entity_poly.pdbx_strand_id
1 'polypeptide(L)'
;MPRLSAAVIYLLVILGVSALVALAWQAYPVSGSQRLRCQPACAQADLRSRNLAAADLSYTDLSWATLESANLRGATFLLSVLSGANLRESNLQSADFSNARLDRVDMRRAILVDANLRATDLRSADLREADLRSADLRGAQMSDVRLERANMQGVLLIDAQLERADLYRADLRNADLRQANLREANLRMANLDGADLTGADLAGALLPHGYTEPLLQSDEEP
;
A
#
# COMPACT_ATOMS: atom_id res chain seq x y z
N MET A 1 -3.82 32.46 -24.61
CA MET A 1 -3.64 32.11 -23.17
C MET A 1 -2.88 33.25 -22.50
N PRO A 2 -3.44 33.98 -21.56
CA PRO A 2 -2.74 35.09 -20.91
C PRO A 2 -1.66 34.48 -19.98
N ARG A 3 -0.40 34.81 -20.25
CA ARG A 3 0.70 34.56 -19.34
C ARG A 3 0.56 35.53 -18.16
N LEU A 4 0.29 35.04 -16.98
CA LEU A 4 0.39 35.83 -15.76
C LEU A 4 1.81 36.40 -15.66
N SER A 5 1.92 37.73 -15.47
CA SER A 5 3.24 38.36 -15.32
C SER A 5 3.94 37.91 -14.04
N ALA A 6 5.26 37.88 -14.06
CA ALA A 6 6.07 37.50 -12.90
C ALA A 6 5.72 38.31 -11.62
N ALA A 7 5.24 39.53 -11.78
CA ALA A 7 4.78 40.41 -10.69
C ALA A 7 3.53 39.87 -9.99
N VAL A 8 2.58 39.28 -10.72
CA VAL A 8 1.38 38.65 -10.13
C VAL A 8 1.73 37.40 -9.35
N ILE A 9 2.68 36.61 -9.85
CA ILE A 9 3.18 35.41 -9.16
C ILE A 9 3.88 35.82 -7.84
N TYR A 10 4.67 36.87 -7.85
CA TYR A 10 5.39 37.36 -6.67
C TYR A 10 4.45 37.92 -5.59
N LEU A 11 3.37 38.59 -6.00
CA LEU A 11 2.36 39.14 -5.08
C LEU A 11 1.56 38.04 -4.39
N LEU A 12 1.30 36.92 -5.07
CA LEU A 12 0.59 35.76 -4.52
C LEU A 12 1.41 35.01 -3.48
N VAL A 13 2.74 34.97 -3.64
CA VAL A 13 3.66 34.36 -2.66
C VAL A 13 3.75 35.16 -1.37
N ILE A 14 3.71 36.51 -1.44
CA ILE A 14 3.83 37.39 -0.27
C ILE A 14 2.53 37.40 0.57
N LEU A 15 1.37 37.11 -0.04
CA LEU A 15 0.07 37.16 0.66
C LEU A 15 -0.33 35.83 1.32
N GLY A 16 0.55 34.84 1.35
CA GLY A 16 0.28 33.56 2.04
C GLY A 16 -0.88 32.75 1.47
N VAL A 17 -1.16 32.90 0.17
CA VAL A 17 -2.34 32.28 -0.48
C VAL A 17 -2.03 30.83 -0.85
N SER A 18 -1.90 29.97 0.15
CA SER A 18 -1.87 28.50 -0.02
C SER A 18 -3.18 27.95 -0.63
N ALA A 19 -4.30 28.64 -0.44
CA ALA A 19 -5.62 28.22 -0.92
C ALA A 19 -5.81 28.40 -2.44
N LEU A 20 -5.19 29.41 -3.08
CA LEU A 20 -5.31 29.63 -4.52
C LEU A 20 -4.43 28.70 -5.36
N VAL A 21 -3.31 28.24 -4.81
CA VAL A 21 -2.51 27.18 -5.44
C VAL A 21 -3.32 25.88 -5.45
N ALA A 22 -4.04 25.55 -4.38
CA ALA A 22 -4.92 24.38 -4.33
C ALA A 22 -6.07 24.46 -5.35
N LEU A 23 -6.65 25.64 -5.59
CA LEU A 23 -7.74 25.82 -6.56
C LEU A 23 -7.27 25.74 -8.03
N ALA A 24 -6.06 26.20 -8.36
CA ALA A 24 -5.48 26.05 -9.69
C ALA A 24 -5.24 24.58 -10.07
N TRP A 25 -5.05 23.70 -9.09
CA TRP A 25 -4.83 22.27 -9.28
C TRP A 25 -6.12 21.49 -9.59
N GLN A 26 -7.29 22.03 -9.25
CA GLN A 26 -8.58 21.36 -9.52
C GLN A 26 -8.98 21.40 -11.00
N ALA A 27 -8.38 22.24 -11.83
CA ALA A 27 -8.85 22.55 -13.18
C ALA A 27 -8.17 21.77 -14.31
N TYR A 28 -7.10 21.01 -14.06
CA TYR A 28 -6.41 20.28 -15.12
C TYR A 28 -6.63 18.77 -14.99
N PRO A 29 -7.24 18.11 -16.01
CA PRO A 29 -7.24 16.67 -16.09
C PRO A 29 -5.79 16.19 -16.31
N VAL A 30 -5.27 15.45 -15.34
CA VAL A 30 -3.98 14.77 -15.52
C VAL A 30 -4.24 13.60 -16.45
N SER A 31 -3.83 13.72 -17.70
CA SER A 31 -3.79 12.58 -18.61
C SER A 31 -2.55 11.73 -18.29
N GLY A 32 -2.68 10.42 -18.36
CA GLY A 32 -1.77 9.38 -17.84
C GLY A 32 -0.30 9.39 -18.26
N SER A 33 0.26 10.50 -18.71
CA SER A 33 1.68 10.65 -19.00
C SER A 33 2.31 11.89 -18.37
N GLN A 34 1.58 12.64 -17.55
CA GLN A 34 2.12 13.84 -16.91
C GLN A 34 2.50 13.55 -15.46
N ARG A 35 3.80 13.72 -15.17
CA ARG A 35 4.26 13.80 -13.78
C ARG A 35 3.52 14.96 -13.11
N LEU A 36 2.91 14.68 -11.95
CA LEU A 36 2.44 15.78 -11.09
C LEU A 36 3.67 16.64 -10.76
N ARG A 37 3.66 17.90 -11.22
CA ARG A 37 4.76 18.84 -10.94
C ARG A 37 4.74 19.36 -9.51
N CYS A 38 4.34 18.54 -8.55
CA CYS A 38 4.35 18.94 -7.15
C CYS A 38 5.65 18.55 -6.41
N GLN A 39 6.79 18.53 -7.04
CA GLN A 39 8.04 18.35 -6.33
C GLN A 39 8.49 19.67 -5.68
N PRO A 40 8.67 19.72 -4.36
CA PRO A 40 8.46 18.75 -3.29
C PRO A 40 7.11 18.92 -2.55
N ALA A 41 6.13 19.63 -3.08
CA ALA A 41 4.98 20.21 -2.39
C ALA A 41 3.68 19.36 -2.46
N CYS A 42 3.73 18.05 -2.75
CA CYS A 42 2.56 17.17 -2.72
C CYS A 42 2.23 16.64 -1.32
N ALA A 43 3.07 16.89 -0.33
CA ALA A 43 2.73 16.57 1.03
C ALA A 43 1.43 17.29 1.45
N GLN A 44 0.51 16.52 2.08
CA GLN A 44 -0.82 17.00 2.47
C GLN A 44 -1.75 17.44 1.32
N ALA A 45 -1.41 17.14 0.06
CA ALA A 45 -2.26 17.49 -1.08
C ALA A 45 -3.63 16.82 -0.98
N ASP A 46 -4.70 17.55 -1.36
CA ASP A 46 -6.04 17.00 -1.51
C ASP A 46 -6.24 16.51 -2.95
N LEU A 47 -6.19 15.20 -3.11
CA LEU A 47 -6.32 14.48 -4.38
C LEU A 47 -7.53 13.52 -4.37
N ARG A 48 -8.50 13.74 -3.48
CA ARG A 48 -9.71 12.90 -3.34
C ARG A 48 -10.44 12.76 -4.65
N SER A 49 -10.89 11.54 -4.94
CA SER A 49 -11.70 11.19 -6.11
C SER A 49 -11.07 11.61 -7.46
N ARG A 50 -9.77 11.94 -7.50
CA ARG A 50 -9.08 12.29 -8.74
C ARG A 50 -8.87 11.08 -9.63
N ASN A 51 -8.96 11.31 -10.93
CA ASN A 51 -8.54 10.32 -11.91
C ASN A 51 -7.04 10.52 -12.20
N LEU A 52 -6.23 9.63 -11.60
CA LEU A 52 -4.78 9.59 -11.72
C LEU A 52 -4.33 8.23 -12.29
N ALA A 53 -5.20 7.60 -13.08
CA ALA A 53 -4.89 6.33 -13.71
C ALA A 53 -3.63 6.45 -14.59
N ALA A 54 -2.70 5.49 -14.44
CA ALA A 54 -1.40 5.45 -15.09
C ALA A 54 -0.52 6.71 -14.87
N ALA A 55 -0.78 7.50 -13.83
CA ALA A 55 0.06 8.65 -13.49
C ALA A 55 1.45 8.21 -13.01
N ASP A 56 2.50 8.92 -13.41
CA ASP A 56 3.85 8.75 -12.86
C ASP A 56 4.02 9.65 -11.63
N LEU A 57 3.93 9.02 -10.45
CA LEU A 57 4.09 9.63 -9.13
C LEU A 57 5.40 9.17 -8.46
N SER A 58 6.33 8.62 -9.25
CA SER A 58 7.63 8.15 -8.76
C SER A 58 8.43 9.28 -8.12
N TYR A 59 9.19 8.97 -7.07
CA TYR A 59 10.04 9.93 -6.34
C TYR A 59 9.27 11.14 -5.77
N THR A 60 7.96 11.01 -5.57
CA THR A 60 7.10 12.10 -5.08
C THR A 60 6.87 11.97 -3.58
N ASP A 61 6.94 13.09 -2.86
CA ASP A 61 6.49 13.16 -1.48
C ASP A 61 4.98 13.44 -1.44
N LEU A 62 4.21 12.43 -1.07
CA LEU A 62 2.76 12.45 -0.85
C LEU A 62 2.42 12.21 0.63
N SER A 63 3.37 12.48 1.55
CA SER A 63 3.15 12.28 2.98
C SER A 63 1.90 13.04 3.43
N TRP A 64 1.02 12.34 4.15
CA TRP A 64 -0.24 12.88 4.67
C TRP A 64 -1.23 13.38 3.60
N ALA A 65 -0.98 13.10 2.32
CA ALA A 65 -1.91 13.46 1.25
C ALA A 65 -3.23 12.68 1.38
N THR A 66 -4.32 13.27 0.89
CA THR A 66 -5.62 12.62 0.85
C THR A 66 -5.93 12.19 -0.59
N LEU A 67 -5.91 10.87 -0.82
CA LEU A 67 -6.17 10.20 -2.11
C LEU A 67 -7.42 9.31 -2.01
N GLU A 68 -8.28 9.56 -1.03
CA GLU A 68 -9.50 8.77 -0.79
C GLU A 68 -10.35 8.69 -2.04
N SER A 69 -10.81 7.48 -2.38
CA SER A 69 -11.61 7.18 -3.57
C SER A 69 -10.97 7.61 -4.90
N ALA A 70 -9.67 7.87 -4.94
CA ALA A 70 -8.98 8.23 -6.20
C ALA A 70 -8.85 7.00 -7.11
N ASN A 71 -8.91 7.23 -8.43
CA ASN A 71 -8.57 6.22 -9.42
C ASN A 71 -7.06 6.31 -9.73
N LEU A 72 -6.31 5.35 -9.21
CA LEU A 72 -4.85 5.23 -9.31
C LEU A 72 -4.44 3.95 -10.06
N ARG A 73 -5.36 3.38 -10.85
CA ARG A 73 -5.12 2.14 -11.58
C ARG A 73 -3.87 2.27 -12.45
N GLY A 74 -2.90 1.36 -12.26
CA GLY A 74 -1.65 1.34 -13.02
C GLY A 74 -0.75 2.54 -12.76
N ALA A 75 -1.00 3.36 -11.73
CA ALA A 75 -0.10 4.46 -11.38
C ALA A 75 1.24 3.93 -10.84
N THR A 76 2.31 4.68 -11.03
CA THR A 76 3.65 4.33 -10.57
C THR A 76 4.05 5.22 -9.39
N PHE A 77 4.42 4.59 -8.27
CA PHE A 77 4.87 5.23 -7.03
C PHE A 77 6.28 4.78 -6.64
N LEU A 78 7.11 4.41 -7.62
CA LEU A 78 8.46 3.92 -7.37
C LEU A 78 9.22 4.90 -6.46
N LEU A 79 9.77 4.41 -5.33
CA LEU A 79 10.55 5.20 -4.37
C LEU A 79 9.84 6.47 -3.86
N SER A 80 8.51 6.52 -3.91
CA SER A 80 7.72 7.64 -3.36
C SER A 80 7.54 7.52 -1.85
N VAL A 81 7.16 8.63 -1.21
CA VAL A 81 6.86 8.69 0.21
C VAL A 81 5.39 9.00 0.41
N LEU A 82 4.63 8.05 0.98
CA LEU A 82 3.20 8.17 1.29
C LEU A 82 2.93 7.97 2.78
N SER A 83 3.92 8.21 3.64
CA SER A 83 3.78 8.02 5.08
C SER A 83 2.55 8.76 5.62
N GLY A 84 1.63 8.03 6.28
CA GLY A 84 0.40 8.59 6.83
C GLY A 84 -0.63 9.09 5.81
N ALA A 85 -0.47 8.84 4.51
CA ALA A 85 -1.45 9.24 3.50
C ALA A 85 -2.78 8.47 3.66
N ASN A 86 -3.89 9.09 3.21
CA ASN A 86 -5.21 8.46 3.16
C ASN A 86 -5.52 7.99 1.73
N LEU A 87 -5.49 6.67 1.52
CA LEU A 87 -5.79 5.96 0.26
C LEU A 87 -7.06 5.09 0.39
N ARG A 88 -7.94 5.41 1.34
CA ARG A 88 -9.18 4.64 1.56
C ARG A 88 -10.00 4.54 0.28
N GLU A 89 -10.53 3.34 0.03
CA GLU A 89 -11.47 3.09 -1.07
C GLU A 89 -10.89 3.47 -2.45
N SER A 90 -9.58 3.72 -2.56
CA SER A 90 -8.94 4.04 -3.84
C SER A 90 -8.80 2.80 -4.72
N ASN A 91 -8.81 3.00 -6.03
CA ASN A 91 -8.52 1.96 -7.00
C ASN A 91 -7.02 1.98 -7.36
N LEU A 92 -6.28 1.02 -6.83
CA LEU A 92 -4.84 0.84 -6.99
C LEU A 92 -4.51 -0.43 -7.80
N GLN A 93 -5.48 -0.95 -8.55
CA GLN A 93 -5.26 -2.15 -9.36
C GLN A 93 -4.03 -1.97 -10.26
N SER A 94 -3.13 -2.95 -10.22
CA SER A 94 -1.86 -2.97 -10.98
C SER A 94 -0.96 -1.74 -10.76
N ALA A 95 -1.12 -1.02 -9.65
CA ALA A 95 -0.21 0.09 -9.30
C ALA A 95 1.16 -0.45 -8.88
N ASP A 96 2.21 0.32 -9.13
CA ASP A 96 3.59 -0.02 -8.75
C ASP A 96 4.08 0.86 -7.59
N PHE A 97 4.17 0.26 -6.41
CA PHE A 97 4.70 0.86 -5.18
C PHE A 97 6.10 0.34 -4.83
N SER A 98 6.80 -0.31 -5.75
CA SER A 98 8.08 -0.93 -5.41
C SER A 98 9.03 0.04 -4.70
N ASN A 99 9.58 -0.39 -3.55
CA ASN A 99 10.45 0.39 -2.68
C ASN A 99 9.85 1.71 -2.15
N ALA A 100 8.54 1.89 -2.20
CA ALA A 100 7.87 3.07 -1.64
C ALA A 100 7.79 3.00 -0.11
N ARG A 101 7.64 4.17 0.53
CA ARG A 101 7.36 4.28 1.96
C ARG A 101 5.87 4.52 2.18
N LEU A 102 5.22 3.53 2.81
CA LEU A 102 3.79 3.48 3.08
C LEU A 102 3.51 3.30 4.58
N ASP A 103 4.48 3.64 5.44
CA ASP A 103 4.30 3.50 6.88
C ASP A 103 3.09 4.32 7.38
N ARG A 104 2.24 3.69 8.20
CA ARG A 104 1.01 4.30 8.74
C ARG A 104 0.01 4.79 7.69
N VAL A 105 0.10 4.31 6.45
CA VAL A 105 -0.88 4.62 5.41
C VAL A 105 -2.25 4.02 5.75
N ASP A 106 -3.33 4.73 5.42
CA ASP A 106 -4.71 4.21 5.51
C ASP A 106 -5.17 3.75 4.11
N MET A 107 -5.18 2.43 3.88
CA MET A 107 -5.63 1.77 2.65
C MET A 107 -6.87 0.91 2.88
N ARG A 108 -7.68 1.22 3.89
CA ARG A 108 -8.89 0.45 4.14
C ARG A 108 -9.80 0.41 2.92
N ARG A 109 -10.25 -0.81 2.57
CA ARG A 109 -11.11 -1.07 1.40
C ARG A 109 -10.52 -0.63 0.06
N ALA A 110 -9.22 -0.39 -0.02
CA ALA A 110 -8.54 -0.11 -1.29
C ALA A 110 -8.51 -1.36 -2.17
N ILE A 111 -8.51 -1.18 -3.49
CA ILE A 111 -8.41 -2.26 -4.47
C ILE A 111 -6.96 -2.32 -4.96
N LEU A 112 -6.21 -3.31 -4.49
CA LEU A 112 -4.78 -3.51 -4.77
C LEU A 112 -4.52 -4.79 -5.61
N VAL A 113 -5.53 -5.25 -6.34
CA VAL A 113 -5.42 -6.45 -7.18
C VAL A 113 -4.25 -6.29 -8.15
N ASP A 114 -3.37 -7.29 -8.23
CA ASP A 114 -2.17 -7.32 -9.07
C ASP A 114 -1.18 -6.15 -8.79
N ALA A 115 -1.26 -5.47 -7.67
CA ALA A 115 -0.34 -4.38 -7.34
C ALA A 115 1.06 -4.91 -7.00
N ASN A 116 2.09 -4.16 -7.39
CA ASN A 116 3.48 -4.41 -7.02
C ASN A 116 3.84 -3.62 -5.76
N LEU A 117 3.99 -4.31 -4.64
CA LEU A 117 4.34 -3.76 -3.31
C LEU A 117 5.68 -4.33 -2.82
N ARG A 118 6.57 -4.75 -3.74
CA ARG A 118 7.86 -5.36 -3.38
C ARG A 118 8.73 -4.41 -2.59
N ALA A 119 9.32 -4.92 -1.51
CA ALA A 119 10.25 -4.19 -0.66
C ALA A 119 9.72 -2.83 -0.15
N THR A 120 8.38 -2.69 -0.04
CA THR A 120 7.73 -1.50 0.54
C THR A 120 7.85 -1.47 2.05
N ASP A 121 7.81 -0.28 2.63
CA ASP A 121 7.64 -0.08 4.07
C ASP A 121 6.17 0.17 4.39
N LEU A 122 5.45 -0.86 4.85
CA LEU A 122 4.04 -0.86 5.24
C LEU A 122 3.84 -0.96 6.77
N ARG A 123 4.87 -0.65 7.55
CA ARG A 123 4.77 -0.80 9.01
C ARG A 123 3.65 0.03 9.59
N SER A 124 2.84 -0.60 10.44
CA SER A 124 1.66 0.01 11.08
C SER A 124 0.61 0.55 10.09
N ALA A 125 0.63 0.11 8.83
CA ALA A 125 -0.38 0.47 7.84
C ALA A 125 -1.73 -0.19 8.15
N ASP A 126 -2.83 0.45 7.71
CA ASP A 126 -4.19 -0.05 7.85
C ASP A 126 -4.73 -0.49 6.48
N LEU A 127 -4.75 -1.81 6.23
CA LEU A 127 -5.26 -2.45 5.01
C LEU A 127 -6.52 -3.29 5.28
N ARG A 128 -7.27 -2.98 6.33
CA ARG A 128 -8.49 -3.72 6.65
C ARG A 128 -9.48 -3.71 5.50
N GLU A 129 -10.04 -4.88 5.22
CA GLU A 129 -11.02 -5.07 4.14
C GLU A 129 -10.47 -4.70 2.75
N ALA A 130 -9.15 -4.55 2.58
CA ALA A 130 -8.53 -4.30 1.27
C ALA A 130 -8.55 -5.55 0.40
N ASP A 131 -8.59 -5.36 -0.92
CA ASP A 131 -8.48 -6.43 -1.91
C ASP A 131 -7.04 -6.49 -2.47
N LEU A 132 -6.26 -7.44 -1.96
CA LEU A 132 -4.85 -7.65 -2.28
C LEU A 132 -4.64 -8.91 -3.16
N ARG A 133 -5.67 -9.39 -3.84
CA ARG A 133 -5.56 -10.61 -4.65
C ARG A 133 -4.41 -10.51 -5.65
N SER A 134 -3.58 -11.54 -5.68
CA SER A 134 -2.41 -11.63 -6.57
C SER A 134 -1.40 -10.46 -6.43
N ALA A 135 -1.47 -9.67 -5.38
CA ALA A 135 -0.49 -8.61 -5.14
C ALA A 135 0.89 -9.20 -4.81
N ASP A 136 1.95 -8.50 -5.19
CA ASP A 136 3.33 -8.88 -4.92
C ASP A 136 3.90 -8.06 -3.75
N LEU A 137 3.97 -8.68 -2.57
CA LEU A 137 4.47 -8.11 -1.30
C LEU A 137 5.80 -8.73 -0.87
N ARG A 138 6.54 -9.33 -1.80
CA ARG A 138 7.80 -9.99 -1.46
C ARG A 138 8.80 -9.03 -0.83
N GLY A 139 9.34 -9.43 0.32
CA GLY A 139 10.31 -8.63 1.09
C GLY A 139 9.73 -7.34 1.70
N ALA A 140 8.41 -7.14 1.71
CA ALA A 140 7.79 -5.98 2.31
C ALA A 140 7.95 -5.96 3.84
N GLN A 141 8.14 -4.76 4.41
CA GLN A 141 8.16 -4.53 5.85
C GLN A 141 6.74 -4.26 6.34
N MET A 142 6.11 -5.20 7.05
CA MET A 142 4.70 -5.18 7.41
C MET A 142 4.47 -5.42 8.91
N SER A 143 5.46 -5.10 9.75
CA SER A 143 5.28 -5.26 11.19
C SER A 143 4.14 -4.36 11.69
N ASP A 144 3.30 -4.90 12.60
CA ASP A 144 2.14 -4.22 13.17
C ASP A 144 1.09 -3.78 12.13
N VAL A 145 1.10 -4.35 10.91
CA VAL A 145 0.10 -4.05 9.86
C VAL A 145 -1.27 -4.61 10.25
N ARG A 146 -2.33 -3.90 9.86
CA ARG A 146 -3.70 -4.33 10.09
C ARG A 146 -4.32 -4.82 8.78
N LEU A 147 -4.62 -6.12 8.70
CA LEU A 147 -5.14 -6.84 7.53
C LEU A 147 -6.44 -7.59 7.83
N GLU A 148 -7.16 -7.19 8.89
CA GLU A 148 -8.40 -7.88 9.27
C GLU A 148 -9.38 -7.89 8.10
N ARG A 149 -9.85 -9.08 7.74
CA ARG A 149 -10.79 -9.33 6.63
C ARG A 149 -10.27 -8.92 5.25
N ALA A 150 -8.98 -8.71 5.07
CA ALA A 150 -8.40 -8.46 3.76
C ALA A 150 -8.55 -9.70 2.86
N ASN A 151 -8.79 -9.48 1.58
CA ASN A 151 -8.76 -10.54 0.58
C ASN A 151 -7.34 -10.63 0.00
N MET A 152 -6.61 -11.68 0.36
CA MET A 152 -5.21 -11.89 0.02
C MET A 152 -5.01 -13.19 -0.78
N GLN A 153 -6.02 -13.62 -1.54
CA GLN A 153 -5.93 -14.86 -2.33
C GLN A 153 -4.78 -14.76 -3.34
N GLY A 154 -3.89 -15.77 -3.34
CA GLY A 154 -2.76 -15.85 -4.25
C GLY A 154 -1.72 -14.74 -4.08
N VAL A 155 -1.73 -14.04 -2.96
CA VAL A 155 -0.74 -13.00 -2.65
C VAL A 155 0.66 -13.60 -2.51
N LEU A 156 1.70 -12.87 -2.93
CA LEU A 156 3.09 -13.28 -2.78
C LEU A 156 3.71 -12.53 -1.59
N LEU A 157 4.02 -13.27 -0.51
CA LEU A 157 4.57 -12.75 0.76
C LEU A 157 5.93 -13.38 1.12
N ILE A 158 6.65 -13.92 0.11
CA ILE A 158 7.97 -14.53 0.35
C ILE A 158 8.89 -13.51 1.03
N ASP A 159 9.57 -13.91 2.12
CA ASP A 159 10.47 -13.06 2.92
C ASP A 159 9.82 -11.81 3.55
N ALA A 160 8.49 -11.66 3.52
CA ALA A 160 7.79 -10.52 4.11
C ALA A 160 7.88 -10.52 5.64
N GLN A 161 7.98 -9.32 6.25
CA GLN A 161 8.08 -9.14 7.69
C GLN A 161 6.71 -8.78 8.27
N LEU A 162 5.97 -9.78 8.75
CA LEU A 162 4.60 -9.69 9.28
C LEU A 162 4.55 -9.83 10.82
N GLU A 163 5.65 -9.51 11.50
CA GLU A 163 5.69 -9.59 12.96
C GLU A 163 4.57 -8.75 13.59
N ARG A 164 3.77 -9.37 14.49
CA ARG A 164 2.59 -8.77 15.14
C ARG A 164 1.50 -8.27 14.18
N ALA A 165 1.49 -8.73 12.92
CA ALA A 165 0.43 -8.38 11.98
C ALA A 165 -0.93 -8.91 12.45
N ASP A 166 -2.01 -8.14 12.24
CA ASP A 166 -3.37 -8.61 12.48
C ASP A 166 -4.03 -9.09 11.18
N LEU A 167 -4.04 -10.40 10.99
CA LEU A 167 -4.62 -11.12 9.85
C LEU A 167 -5.96 -11.79 10.22
N TYR A 168 -6.63 -11.30 11.27
CA TYR A 168 -7.89 -11.87 11.72
C TYR A 168 -8.93 -11.92 10.59
N ARG A 169 -9.41 -13.14 10.28
CA ARG A 169 -10.35 -13.40 9.19
C ARG A 169 -9.85 -13.02 7.79
N ALA A 170 -8.56 -12.84 7.58
CA ALA A 170 -8.02 -12.64 6.23
C ALA A 170 -8.21 -13.89 5.38
N ASP A 171 -8.41 -13.70 4.08
CA ASP A 171 -8.47 -14.78 3.10
C ASP A 171 -7.10 -14.95 2.44
N LEU A 172 -6.32 -15.92 2.91
CA LEU A 172 -4.96 -16.22 2.45
C LEU A 172 -4.91 -17.48 1.57
N ARG A 173 -6.03 -17.87 0.96
CA ARG A 173 -6.05 -19.06 0.11
C ARG A 173 -5.04 -18.97 -1.01
N ASN A 174 -4.24 -20.03 -1.17
CA ASN A 174 -3.18 -20.13 -2.16
C ASN A 174 -2.12 -19.02 -2.05
N ALA A 175 -1.98 -18.37 -0.91
CA ALA A 175 -0.93 -17.38 -0.66
C ALA A 175 0.45 -18.06 -0.56
N ASP A 176 1.49 -17.37 -1.03
CA ASP A 176 2.88 -17.81 -0.89
C ASP A 176 3.53 -17.06 0.28
N LEU A 177 3.62 -17.70 1.44
CA LEU A 177 4.16 -17.17 2.69
C LEU A 177 5.54 -17.76 3.01
N ARG A 178 6.21 -18.34 2.03
CA ARG A 178 7.52 -18.98 2.27
C ARG A 178 8.51 -17.99 2.87
N GLN A 179 9.21 -18.45 3.91
CA GLN A 179 10.21 -17.66 4.64
C GLN A 179 9.66 -16.36 5.28
N ALA A 180 8.33 -16.17 5.33
CA ALA A 180 7.74 -14.99 5.97
C ALA A 180 7.95 -15.02 7.49
N ASN A 181 8.20 -13.86 8.08
CA ASN A 181 8.23 -13.69 9.53
C ASN A 181 6.82 -13.35 10.04
N LEU A 182 6.12 -14.32 10.60
CA LEU A 182 4.77 -14.23 11.18
C LEU A 182 4.78 -14.28 12.72
N ARG A 183 5.93 -13.98 13.34
CA ARG A 183 6.03 -13.99 14.80
C ARG A 183 4.95 -13.14 15.44
N GLU A 184 4.26 -13.70 16.45
CA GLU A 184 3.20 -13.02 17.19
C GLU A 184 2.02 -12.51 16.32
N ALA A 185 1.93 -12.92 15.05
CA ALA A 185 0.83 -12.52 14.17
C ALA A 185 -0.50 -13.14 14.60
N ASN A 186 -1.60 -12.43 14.41
CA ASN A 186 -2.96 -12.91 14.69
C ASN A 186 -3.60 -13.48 13.41
N LEU A 187 -3.54 -14.79 13.21
CA LEU A 187 -4.14 -15.52 12.10
C LEU A 187 -5.49 -16.19 12.48
N ARG A 188 -6.08 -15.83 13.61
CA ARG A 188 -7.35 -16.44 14.03
C ARG A 188 -8.41 -16.26 12.95
N MET A 189 -9.10 -17.36 12.62
CA MET A 189 -10.14 -17.40 11.61
C MET A 189 -9.66 -17.01 10.19
N ALA A 190 -8.37 -16.84 9.94
CA ALA A 190 -7.84 -16.69 8.59
C ALA A 190 -8.06 -17.99 7.80
N ASN A 191 -8.31 -17.87 6.51
CA ASN A 191 -8.36 -19.02 5.61
C ASN A 191 -6.98 -19.24 4.97
N LEU A 192 -6.32 -20.33 5.32
CA LEU A 192 -4.99 -20.73 4.84
C LEU A 192 -5.04 -21.89 3.82
N ASP A 193 -6.21 -22.22 3.24
CA ASP A 193 -6.35 -23.35 2.31
C ASP A 193 -5.41 -23.17 1.12
N GLY A 194 -4.51 -24.13 0.93
CA GLY A 194 -3.51 -24.10 -0.15
C GLY A 194 -2.40 -23.07 0.02
N ALA A 195 -2.31 -22.39 1.17
CA ALA A 195 -1.19 -21.48 1.44
C ALA A 195 0.11 -22.24 1.68
N ASP A 196 1.23 -21.74 1.15
CA ASP A 196 2.58 -22.29 1.38
C ASP A 196 3.28 -21.49 2.48
N LEU A 197 3.45 -22.12 3.65
CA LEU A 197 4.14 -21.55 4.81
C LEU A 197 5.54 -22.18 5.00
N THR A 198 6.11 -22.80 3.99
CA THR A 198 7.42 -23.46 4.09
C THR A 198 8.49 -22.47 4.59
N GLY A 199 9.10 -22.79 5.74
CA GLY A 199 10.12 -21.95 6.36
C GLY A 199 9.62 -20.65 6.99
N ALA A 200 8.31 -20.43 7.08
CA ALA A 200 7.76 -19.28 7.80
C ALA A 200 8.01 -19.39 9.32
N ASP A 201 8.34 -18.26 9.97
CA ASP A 201 8.47 -18.20 11.43
C ASP A 201 7.11 -17.86 12.06
N LEU A 202 6.49 -18.85 12.68
CA LEU A 202 5.18 -18.76 13.34
C LEU A 202 5.30 -18.64 14.88
N ALA A 203 6.47 -18.35 15.42
CA ALA A 203 6.67 -18.32 16.87
C ALA A 203 5.73 -17.31 17.55
N GLY A 204 4.87 -17.81 18.44
CA GLY A 204 3.87 -16.97 19.13
C GLY A 204 2.66 -16.57 18.30
N ALA A 205 2.55 -17.00 17.04
CA ALA A 205 1.40 -16.70 16.20
C ALA A 205 0.11 -17.37 16.71
N LEU A 206 -1.01 -16.69 16.55
CA LEU A 206 -2.34 -17.18 16.91
C LEU A 206 -3.00 -17.78 15.65
N LEU A 207 -2.88 -19.08 15.49
CA LEU A 207 -3.33 -19.81 14.29
C LEU A 207 -4.85 -20.05 14.27
N PRO A 208 -5.44 -20.33 13.08
CA PRO A 208 -6.84 -20.72 12.95
C PRO A 208 -7.11 -22.03 13.70
N HIS A 209 -8.36 -22.18 14.18
CA HIS A 209 -8.75 -23.42 14.86
C HIS A 209 -8.64 -24.62 13.90
N GLY A 210 -7.95 -25.67 14.35
CA GLY A 210 -7.74 -26.89 13.56
C GLY A 210 -6.61 -26.80 12.54
N TYR A 211 -5.88 -25.69 12.46
CA TYR A 211 -4.64 -25.63 11.70
C TYR A 211 -3.60 -26.52 12.42
N THR A 212 -3.15 -27.53 11.72
CA THR A 212 -2.00 -28.35 12.15
C THR A 212 -0.86 -27.99 11.21
N GLU A 213 0.25 -27.49 11.75
CA GLU A 213 1.46 -27.33 10.94
C GLU A 213 1.71 -28.65 10.21
N PRO A 214 1.92 -28.63 8.87
CA PRO A 214 2.52 -29.77 8.23
C PRO A 214 3.85 -29.99 8.96
N LEU A 215 3.93 -31.10 9.72
CA LEU A 215 5.15 -31.47 10.45
C LEU A 215 6.32 -31.20 9.52
N LEU A 216 7.22 -30.31 9.92
CA LEU A 216 8.55 -30.25 9.35
C LEU A 216 9.01 -31.69 9.32
N GLN A 217 9.10 -32.31 8.15
CA GLN A 217 9.81 -33.54 7.99
C GLN A 217 11.24 -33.21 8.40
N SER A 218 11.54 -33.41 9.68
CA SER A 218 12.91 -33.52 10.11
C SER A 218 13.50 -34.60 9.22
N ASP A 219 14.45 -34.25 8.40
CA ASP A 219 15.36 -35.19 7.75
C ASP A 219 16.18 -35.88 8.87
N GLU A 220 15.52 -36.72 9.61
CA GLU A 220 16.18 -37.82 10.34
C GLU A 220 16.25 -38.97 9.35
N GLU A 221 17.23 -38.92 8.46
CA GLU A 221 17.71 -40.13 7.83
C GLU A 221 18.45 -40.98 8.89
N PRO A 222 18.18 -42.29 8.92
CA PRO A 222 18.83 -43.25 9.81
C PRO A 222 20.30 -43.50 9.46
#